data_48b625eb306faa021f5184a6e952d14f
#
_entry.id   48b625eb306faa021f5184a6e952d14f
#
_cell.length_a   1.000
_cell.length_b   1.000
_cell.length_c   1.000
_cell.angle_alpha   90.00
_cell.angle_beta   90.00
_cell.angle_gamma   90.00
#
_symmetry.space_group_name_H-M   'P 1'
#
loop_
_entity.id
_entity.type
_entity.pdbx_description
1 polymer ?
#
loop_
_entity_poly.entity_id
_entity_poly.type
_entity_poly.pdbx_seq_one_letter_code
_entity_poly.pdbx_strand_id
1 'polypeptide(L)'
;KNTEVLVGELAKRQAITNPDNTVRSIKREIGTNWKQTFEDKEYTPQEVSARILQKLKRDAESYIGEDVTEAVITVPAYFNDAERQATKEAGQIAGLNVLRIINEPTAASLAYGLENNEDQKILVYDLGGGTFDVSVLEISEGVFEVKSTSGDSKLGGDDWDERVMNWLVDKFKSSTGIDISSDKMAMQRIKEGAEKAKIELSSTSETEINLPFITADDSGPQHLLEKLSRSEFEKITDDLVERTKDPVTNAIKDAGLTISDIEHVILVGGSTRMPSIQAMVKTLTGKDPHKGVNPDEVVASGAAIQAGVLKGDVKDVLLLDVTPLTLGVETKGGIMTKMIERNTTIPTKRSETFTTAEDGQTQVEIHVLQGEREMASGNKSLGKFTLTDIPSAKQGIPQIEVTFDIDANGIVNVNAKDL
;
A
#
# COMPACT_ATOMS: atom_id res chain seq x y z
N LYS A 1 4.62 -24.03 -21.88
CA LYS A 1 4.92 -25.49 -21.96
C LYS A 1 5.48 -26.07 -20.65
N ASN A 2 5.95 -25.27 -19.72
CA ASN A 2 6.26 -25.64 -18.36
C ASN A 2 5.28 -24.93 -17.44
N THR A 3 4.49 -25.69 -16.71
CA THR A 3 3.55 -25.20 -15.70
C THR A 3 4.25 -24.68 -14.43
N GLU A 4 5.56 -24.44 -14.48
CA GLU A 4 6.33 -23.95 -13.35
C GLU A 4 6.07 -22.46 -13.13
N VAL A 5 5.68 -22.10 -11.90
CA VAL A 5 5.51 -20.72 -11.47
C VAL A 5 6.79 -20.28 -10.77
N LEU A 6 7.45 -19.27 -11.34
CA LEU A 6 8.63 -18.64 -10.76
C LEU A 6 8.22 -17.40 -9.95
N VAL A 7 8.82 -17.20 -8.79
CA VAL A 7 8.55 -16.06 -7.91
C VAL A 7 9.86 -15.47 -7.44
N GLY A 8 9.89 -14.12 -7.34
CA GLY A 8 11.03 -13.38 -6.83
C GLY A 8 12.16 -13.26 -7.84
N GLU A 9 13.39 -13.46 -7.42
CA GLU A 9 14.59 -13.24 -8.24
C GLU A 9 14.61 -14.11 -9.51
N LEU A 10 14.14 -15.34 -9.44
CA LEU A 10 14.06 -16.23 -10.60
C LEU A 10 13.08 -15.71 -11.66
N ALA A 11 11.92 -15.19 -11.21
CA ALA A 11 10.96 -14.56 -12.12
C ALA A 11 11.56 -13.28 -12.74
N LYS A 12 12.24 -12.46 -11.95
CA LYS A 12 12.89 -11.22 -12.39
C LYS A 12 13.95 -11.49 -13.47
N ARG A 13 14.81 -12.50 -13.28
CA ARG A 13 15.89 -12.83 -14.22
C ARG A 13 15.39 -13.24 -15.62
N GLN A 14 14.26 -13.93 -15.72
CA GLN A 14 13.70 -14.38 -17.00
C GLN A 14 12.74 -13.35 -17.65
N ALA A 15 12.41 -12.27 -16.97
CA ALA A 15 11.41 -11.29 -17.41
C ALA A 15 11.75 -10.66 -18.77
N ILE A 16 13.03 -10.42 -19.07
CA ILE A 16 13.50 -9.83 -20.33
C ILE A 16 13.07 -10.69 -21.52
N THR A 17 13.22 -12.01 -21.42
CA THR A 17 12.91 -12.96 -22.49
C THR A 17 11.46 -13.44 -22.49
N ASN A 18 10.70 -13.10 -21.44
CA ASN A 18 9.32 -13.54 -21.24
C ASN A 18 8.45 -12.44 -20.61
N PRO A 19 8.44 -11.22 -21.17
CA PRO A 19 7.75 -10.08 -20.55
C PRO A 19 6.23 -10.26 -20.49
N ASP A 20 5.63 -10.93 -21.45
CA ASP A 20 4.17 -11.14 -21.50
C ASP A 20 3.65 -12.10 -20.42
N ASN A 21 4.50 -12.98 -19.90
CA ASN A 21 4.16 -13.94 -18.85
C ASN A 21 4.80 -13.59 -17.50
N THR A 22 5.24 -12.36 -17.34
CA THR A 22 5.84 -11.88 -16.09
C THR A 22 5.03 -10.73 -15.53
N VAL A 23 4.56 -10.86 -14.28
CA VAL A 23 3.83 -9.82 -13.55
C VAL A 23 4.76 -9.12 -12.59
N ARG A 24 4.73 -7.79 -12.58
CA ARG A 24 5.43 -6.94 -11.62
C ARG A 24 4.44 -6.06 -10.87
N SER A 25 4.81 -5.71 -9.64
CA SER A 25 4.09 -4.72 -8.81
C SER A 25 2.59 -5.01 -8.65
N ILE A 26 2.22 -6.29 -8.57
CA ILE A 26 0.81 -6.72 -8.45
C ILE A 26 0.14 -6.12 -7.20
N LYS A 27 0.90 -5.77 -6.17
CA LYS A 27 0.40 -5.09 -4.98
C LYS A 27 -0.35 -3.78 -5.31
N ARG A 28 0.02 -3.09 -6.39
CA ARG A 28 -0.67 -1.88 -6.86
C ARG A 28 -2.03 -2.16 -7.50
N GLU A 29 -2.28 -3.39 -7.90
CA GLU A 29 -3.53 -3.82 -8.54
C GLU A 29 -4.46 -4.55 -7.57
N ILE A 30 -4.00 -4.85 -6.36
CA ILE A 30 -4.82 -5.53 -5.34
C ILE A 30 -6.08 -4.70 -5.03
N GLY A 31 -7.23 -5.36 -4.92
CA GLY A 31 -8.52 -4.67 -4.71
C GLY A 31 -9.10 -3.98 -5.95
N THR A 32 -8.50 -4.15 -7.13
CA THR A 32 -9.00 -3.65 -8.42
C THR A 32 -9.57 -4.77 -9.28
N ASN A 33 -10.14 -4.39 -10.42
CA ASN A 33 -10.64 -5.34 -11.43
C ASN A 33 -9.56 -5.77 -12.45
N TRP A 34 -8.28 -5.58 -12.11
CA TRP A 34 -7.18 -6.00 -12.96
C TRP A 34 -7.24 -7.51 -13.22
N LYS A 35 -6.96 -7.91 -14.45
CA LYS A 35 -6.90 -9.30 -14.88
C LYS A 35 -5.86 -9.48 -15.96
N GLN A 36 -5.21 -10.62 -15.97
CA GLN A 36 -4.29 -11.00 -17.03
C GLN A 36 -4.43 -12.49 -17.34
N THR A 37 -4.40 -12.80 -18.62
CA THR A 37 -4.51 -14.19 -19.10
C THR A 37 -3.12 -14.77 -19.37
N PHE A 38 -2.85 -15.93 -18.79
CA PHE A 38 -1.66 -16.74 -19.05
C PHE A 38 -2.11 -18.14 -19.46
N GLU A 39 -1.66 -18.62 -20.62
CA GLU A 39 -1.97 -19.97 -21.11
C GLU A 39 -3.47 -20.32 -21.01
N ASP A 40 -4.34 -19.42 -21.53
CA ASP A 40 -5.81 -19.57 -21.53
C ASP A 40 -6.50 -19.51 -20.15
N LYS A 41 -5.77 -19.24 -19.08
CA LYS A 41 -6.33 -18.98 -17.75
C LYS A 41 -6.21 -17.52 -17.36
N GLU A 42 -7.33 -16.92 -16.95
CA GLU A 42 -7.39 -15.57 -16.40
C GLU A 42 -7.01 -15.60 -14.91
N TYR A 43 -6.17 -14.64 -14.50
CA TYR A 43 -5.70 -14.46 -13.12
C TYR A 43 -6.10 -13.10 -12.58
N THR A 44 -6.50 -13.09 -11.32
CA THR A 44 -6.80 -11.90 -10.52
C THR A 44 -5.56 -11.46 -9.72
N PRO A 45 -5.54 -10.22 -9.18
CA PRO A 45 -4.46 -9.78 -8.29
C PRO A 45 -4.27 -10.68 -7.06
N GLN A 46 -5.37 -11.20 -6.49
CA GLN A 46 -5.34 -12.12 -5.36
C GLN A 46 -4.61 -13.42 -5.70
N GLU A 47 -4.93 -14.01 -6.86
CA GLU A 47 -4.29 -15.27 -7.31
C GLU A 47 -2.79 -15.07 -7.59
N VAL A 48 -2.40 -13.94 -8.20
CA VAL A 48 -0.98 -13.62 -8.43
C VAL A 48 -0.27 -13.37 -7.10
N SER A 49 -0.84 -12.59 -6.21
CA SER A 49 -0.29 -12.33 -4.87
C SER A 49 -0.17 -13.62 -4.05
N ALA A 50 -1.14 -14.53 -4.18
CA ALA A 50 -1.11 -15.84 -3.54
C ALA A 50 0.11 -16.69 -3.96
N ARG A 51 0.60 -16.55 -5.21
CA ARG A 51 1.82 -17.23 -5.65
C ARG A 51 3.05 -16.77 -4.90
N ILE A 52 3.12 -15.48 -4.58
CA ILE A 52 4.20 -14.90 -3.75
C ILE A 52 4.11 -15.49 -2.34
N LEU A 53 2.94 -15.47 -1.73
CA LEU A 53 2.73 -16.02 -0.39
C LEU A 53 3.00 -17.51 -0.30
N GLN A 54 2.60 -18.29 -1.33
CA GLN A 54 2.94 -19.72 -1.43
C GLN A 54 4.43 -19.97 -1.48
N LYS A 55 5.19 -19.13 -2.20
CA LYS A 55 6.66 -19.21 -2.23
C LYS A 55 7.26 -18.97 -0.85
N LEU A 56 6.81 -17.91 -0.17
CA LEU A 56 7.25 -17.59 1.19
C LEU A 56 6.89 -18.70 2.18
N LYS A 57 5.69 -19.26 2.08
CA LYS A 57 5.27 -20.44 2.88
C LYS A 57 6.21 -21.61 2.69
N ARG A 58 6.48 -22.01 1.45
CA ARG A 58 7.38 -23.14 1.13
C ARG A 58 8.81 -22.89 1.61
N ASP A 59 9.31 -21.66 1.45
CA ASP A 59 10.67 -21.31 1.92
C ASP A 59 10.76 -21.41 3.44
N ALA A 60 9.74 -20.91 4.16
CA ALA A 60 9.68 -21.01 5.61
C ALA A 60 9.61 -22.48 6.05
N GLU A 61 8.73 -23.29 5.45
CA GLU A 61 8.61 -24.74 5.75
C GLU A 61 9.91 -25.49 5.49
N SER A 62 10.60 -25.16 4.39
CA SER A 62 11.91 -25.76 4.08
C SER A 62 12.98 -25.39 5.10
N TYR A 63 12.93 -24.19 5.65
CA TYR A 63 13.89 -23.69 6.63
C TYR A 63 13.66 -24.28 8.02
N ILE A 64 12.40 -24.30 8.49
CA ILE A 64 12.07 -24.78 9.86
C ILE A 64 11.83 -26.28 9.94
N GLY A 65 11.56 -26.95 8.81
CA GLY A 65 11.27 -28.40 8.74
C GLY A 65 9.86 -28.79 9.22
N GLU A 66 8.95 -27.84 9.34
CA GLU A 66 7.56 -28.05 9.78
C GLU A 66 6.60 -27.30 8.87
N ASP A 67 5.30 -27.71 8.87
CA ASP A 67 4.27 -27.03 8.11
C ASP A 67 3.97 -25.64 8.69
N VAL A 68 3.86 -24.65 7.82
CA VAL A 68 3.41 -23.29 8.15
C VAL A 68 1.95 -23.14 7.73
N THR A 69 1.06 -23.08 8.69
CA THR A 69 -0.38 -23.06 8.47
C THR A 69 -1.04 -21.71 8.75
N GLU A 70 -0.39 -20.85 9.51
CA GLU A 70 -0.92 -19.56 9.96
C GLU A 70 0.04 -18.43 9.61
N ALA A 71 -0.51 -17.23 9.40
CA ALA A 71 0.30 -16.05 9.11
C ALA A 71 -0.34 -14.76 9.63
N VAL A 72 0.52 -13.80 9.96
CA VAL A 72 0.20 -12.37 10.03
C VAL A 72 0.68 -11.75 8.71
N ILE A 73 -0.19 -11.03 8.02
CA ILE A 73 0.12 -10.40 6.73
C ILE A 73 0.05 -8.89 6.87
N THR A 74 1.07 -8.20 6.36
CA THR A 74 1.13 -6.75 6.40
C THR A 74 0.52 -6.11 5.15
N VAL A 75 -0.08 -4.95 5.35
CA VAL A 75 -0.62 -4.10 4.28
C VAL A 75 -0.21 -2.65 4.52
N PRO A 76 -0.12 -1.82 3.47
CA PRO A 76 0.00 -0.38 3.62
C PRO A 76 -1.11 0.17 4.52
N ALA A 77 -0.78 1.14 5.38
CA ALA A 77 -1.75 1.72 6.30
C ALA A 77 -2.91 2.41 5.57
N TYR A 78 -2.64 2.98 4.41
CA TYR A 78 -3.62 3.71 3.59
C TYR A 78 -4.45 2.82 2.65
N PHE A 79 -4.30 1.49 2.72
CA PHE A 79 -5.15 0.57 1.97
C PHE A 79 -6.61 0.71 2.39
N ASN A 80 -7.50 0.76 1.39
CA ASN A 80 -8.94 0.74 1.59
C ASN A 80 -9.45 -0.68 1.93
N ASP A 81 -10.74 -0.80 2.20
CA ASP A 81 -11.35 -2.08 2.56
C ASP A 81 -11.19 -3.15 1.46
N ALA A 82 -11.41 -2.80 0.19
CA ALA A 82 -11.28 -3.74 -0.92
C ALA A 82 -9.85 -4.30 -1.04
N GLU A 83 -8.84 -3.47 -0.84
CA GLU A 83 -7.43 -3.86 -0.86
C GLU A 83 -7.07 -4.78 0.31
N ARG A 84 -7.61 -4.53 1.50
CA ARG A 84 -7.43 -5.37 2.70
C ARG A 84 -8.11 -6.73 2.56
N GLN A 85 -9.35 -6.75 2.10
CA GLN A 85 -10.11 -7.97 1.79
C GLN A 85 -9.35 -8.84 0.79
N ALA A 86 -8.95 -8.26 -0.33
CA ALA A 86 -8.23 -8.96 -1.38
C ALA A 86 -6.87 -9.51 -0.91
N THR A 87 -6.16 -8.80 -0.03
CA THR A 87 -4.92 -9.30 0.58
C THR A 87 -5.18 -10.49 1.50
N LYS A 88 -6.25 -10.44 2.31
CA LYS A 88 -6.66 -11.58 3.15
C LYS A 88 -7.02 -12.80 2.30
N GLU A 89 -7.79 -12.59 1.23
CA GLU A 89 -8.13 -13.64 0.26
C GLU A 89 -6.88 -14.28 -0.37
N ALA A 90 -5.89 -13.47 -0.75
CA ALA A 90 -4.62 -13.97 -1.27
C ALA A 90 -3.92 -14.91 -0.29
N GLY A 91 -3.94 -14.59 1.01
CA GLY A 91 -3.43 -15.47 2.07
C GLY A 91 -4.18 -16.79 2.14
N GLN A 92 -5.51 -16.75 2.05
CA GLN A 92 -6.36 -17.94 2.06
C GLN A 92 -6.12 -18.81 0.81
N ILE A 93 -6.02 -18.22 -0.38
CA ILE A 93 -5.70 -18.91 -1.63
C ILE A 93 -4.32 -19.58 -1.54
N ALA A 94 -3.37 -18.96 -0.84
CA ALA A 94 -2.04 -19.50 -0.58
C ALA A 94 -2.03 -20.70 0.39
N GLY A 95 -3.16 -21.01 1.03
CA GLY A 95 -3.28 -22.08 2.01
C GLY A 95 -2.90 -21.67 3.43
N LEU A 96 -2.98 -20.38 3.74
CA LEU A 96 -2.69 -19.83 5.06
C LEU A 96 -3.97 -19.44 5.80
N ASN A 97 -4.05 -19.75 7.09
CA ASN A 97 -5.01 -19.14 7.98
C ASN A 97 -4.46 -17.77 8.40
N VAL A 98 -5.09 -16.71 7.94
CA VAL A 98 -4.67 -15.33 8.21
C VAL A 98 -5.17 -14.93 9.60
N LEU A 99 -4.28 -14.91 10.58
CA LEU A 99 -4.58 -14.56 11.97
C LEU A 99 -4.88 -13.08 12.13
N ARG A 100 -4.16 -12.24 11.40
CA ARG A 100 -4.27 -10.79 11.44
C ARG A 100 -3.74 -10.16 10.15
N ILE A 101 -4.44 -9.11 9.70
CA ILE A 101 -3.89 -8.09 8.79
C ILE A 101 -3.41 -6.94 9.66
N ILE A 102 -2.14 -6.55 9.53
CA ILE A 102 -1.53 -5.45 10.27
C ILE A 102 -0.98 -4.40 9.31
N ASN A 103 -1.09 -3.14 9.66
CA ASN A 103 -0.51 -2.05 8.86
C ASN A 103 1.02 -2.07 8.93
N GLU A 104 1.67 -1.85 7.81
CA GLU A 104 3.14 -1.89 7.67
C GLU A 104 3.86 -0.91 8.61
N PRO A 105 3.48 0.39 8.70
CA PRO A 105 4.14 1.29 9.64
C PRO A 105 3.87 0.92 11.10
N THR A 106 2.74 0.32 11.39
CA THR A 106 2.41 -0.17 12.74
C THR A 106 3.27 -1.37 13.12
N ALA A 107 3.46 -2.32 12.21
CA ALA A 107 4.38 -3.42 12.40
C ALA A 107 5.82 -2.92 12.63
N ALA A 108 6.27 -1.96 11.82
CA ALA A 108 7.59 -1.34 11.99
C ALA A 108 7.75 -0.69 13.37
N SER A 109 6.70 -0.03 13.88
CA SER A 109 6.72 0.59 15.22
C SER A 109 6.84 -0.43 16.34
N LEU A 110 6.25 -1.62 16.20
CA LEU A 110 6.41 -2.71 17.17
C LEU A 110 7.87 -3.16 17.28
N ALA A 111 8.53 -3.40 16.14
CA ALA A 111 9.94 -3.78 16.14
C ALA A 111 10.82 -2.70 16.74
N TYR A 112 10.60 -1.43 16.35
CA TYR A 112 11.33 -0.29 16.88
C TYR A 112 11.11 -0.11 18.39
N GLY A 113 9.85 -0.11 18.85
CA GLY A 113 9.48 0.23 20.22
C GLY A 113 9.86 -0.82 21.25
N LEU A 114 9.96 -2.10 20.86
CA LEU A 114 10.42 -3.14 21.79
C LEU A 114 11.92 -3.05 22.08
N GLU A 115 12.69 -2.43 21.19
CA GLU A 115 14.11 -2.14 21.41
C GLU A 115 14.33 -0.85 22.20
N ASN A 116 13.33 0.06 22.25
CA ASN A 116 13.39 1.40 22.84
C ASN A 116 12.24 1.59 23.82
N ASN A 117 12.43 1.24 25.08
CA ASN A 117 11.40 1.19 26.13
C ASN A 117 11.05 2.57 26.74
N GLU A 118 11.14 3.66 25.99
CA GLU A 118 10.80 5.01 26.47
C GLU A 118 9.43 5.44 25.93
N ASP A 119 8.71 6.24 26.71
CA ASP A 119 7.50 6.91 26.23
C ASP A 119 7.90 7.93 25.15
N GLN A 120 7.30 7.83 23.97
CA GLN A 120 7.69 8.67 22.85
C GLN A 120 6.60 8.82 21.79
N LYS A 121 6.67 9.93 21.07
CA LYS A 121 5.86 10.19 19.88
C LYS A 121 6.74 10.07 18.65
N ILE A 122 6.38 9.18 17.75
CA ILE A 122 7.14 8.87 16.55
C ILE A 122 6.33 9.12 15.28
N LEU A 123 7.05 9.43 14.22
CA LEU A 123 6.52 9.45 12.86
C LEU A 123 7.19 8.33 12.08
N VAL A 124 6.38 7.43 11.52
CA VAL A 124 6.85 6.38 10.62
C VAL A 124 6.58 6.83 9.19
N TYR A 125 7.65 6.96 8.42
CA TYR A 125 7.63 7.33 7.00
C TYR A 125 8.00 6.11 6.18
N ASP A 126 7.01 5.50 5.54
CA ASP A 126 7.14 4.25 4.79
C ASP A 126 7.00 4.51 3.29
N LEU A 127 8.13 4.51 2.58
CA LEU A 127 8.19 4.63 1.13
C LEU A 127 8.79 3.35 0.53
N GLY A 128 7.91 2.47 0.09
CA GLY A 128 8.26 1.23 -0.57
C GLY A 128 8.41 1.36 -2.09
N GLY A 129 8.32 0.24 -2.78
CA GLY A 129 8.34 0.20 -4.25
C GLY A 129 7.04 0.69 -4.89
N GLY A 130 5.90 0.49 -4.24
CA GLY A 130 4.59 0.74 -4.82
C GLY A 130 3.72 1.75 -4.08
N THR A 131 3.91 1.92 -2.78
CA THR A 131 3.04 2.70 -1.89
C THR A 131 3.83 3.59 -0.96
N PHE A 132 3.19 4.66 -0.51
CA PHE A 132 3.70 5.58 0.48
C PHE A 132 2.71 5.75 1.63
N ASP A 133 3.16 5.54 2.87
CA ASP A 133 2.40 5.73 4.09
C ASP A 133 3.15 6.57 5.11
N VAL A 134 2.40 7.35 5.86
CA VAL A 134 2.88 8.07 7.04
C VAL A 134 1.95 7.80 8.19
N SER A 135 2.50 7.37 9.32
CA SER A 135 1.74 7.18 10.55
C SER A 135 2.40 7.92 11.72
N VAL A 136 1.57 8.52 12.55
CA VAL A 136 1.98 9.14 13.81
C VAL A 136 1.50 8.25 14.94
N LEU A 137 2.43 7.83 15.78
CA LEU A 137 2.17 6.93 16.90
C LEU A 137 2.66 7.54 18.23
N GLU A 138 1.97 7.17 19.29
CA GLU A 138 2.42 7.34 20.66
C GLU A 138 2.71 5.96 21.25
N ILE A 139 3.90 5.80 21.80
CA ILE A 139 4.35 4.58 22.47
C ILE A 139 4.49 4.89 23.93
N SER A 140 3.80 4.14 24.81
CA SER A 140 3.87 4.31 26.25
C SER A 140 3.54 3.00 26.95
N GLU A 141 4.42 2.56 27.86
CA GLU A 141 4.21 1.40 28.74
C GLU A 141 3.74 0.13 28.01
N GLY A 142 4.28 -0.15 26.81
CA GLY A 142 3.88 -1.30 25.99
C GLY A 142 2.63 -1.08 25.14
N VAL A 143 2.01 0.09 25.21
CA VAL A 143 0.89 0.49 24.35
C VAL A 143 1.43 1.23 23.12
N PHE A 144 1.08 0.73 21.95
CA PHE A 144 1.39 1.33 20.65
C PHE A 144 0.11 1.89 20.06
N GLU A 145 -0.11 3.18 20.22
CA GLU A 145 -1.32 3.85 19.77
C GLU A 145 -1.07 4.65 18.50
N VAL A 146 -1.68 4.25 17.38
CA VAL A 146 -1.72 5.06 16.17
C VAL A 146 -2.68 6.22 16.38
N LYS A 147 -2.18 7.43 16.23
CA LYS A 147 -2.99 8.67 16.35
C LYS A 147 -3.59 9.05 15.01
N SER A 148 -2.82 8.90 13.94
CA SER A 148 -3.27 9.21 12.59
C SER A 148 -2.44 8.46 11.56
N THR A 149 -3.01 8.30 10.37
CA THR A 149 -2.31 7.81 9.18
C THR A 149 -2.75 8.59 7.96
N SER A 150 -1.85 8.73 7.00
CA SER A 150 -2.08 9.35 5.71
C SER A 150 -1.17 8.68 4.67
N GLY A 151 -1.39 8.91 3.38
CA GLY A 151 -0.52 8.29 2.39
C GLY A 151 -0.99 8.48 0.96
N ASP A 152 -0.30 7.78 0.07
CA ASP A 152 -0.60 7.68 -1.36
C ASP A 152 -0.33 6.24 -1.82
N SER A 153 -1.39 5.47 -2.05
CA SER A 153 -1.29 4.06 -2.45
C SER A 153 -0.78 3.85 -3.88
N LYS A 154 -0.53 4.93 -4.61
CA LYS A 154 0.01 4.93 -5.99
C LYS A 154 1.31 5.74 -6.10
N LEU A 155 2.09 5.81 -5.03
CA LEU A 155 3.40 6.44 -4.99
C LEU A 155 4.43 5.52 -4.37
N GLY A 156 5.51 5.23 -5.09
CA GLY A 156 6.61 4.40 -4.60
C GLY A 156 7.77 4.37 -5.58
N GLY A 157 8.81 3.60 -5.27
CA GLY A 157 10.04 3.50 -6.06
C GLY A 157 9.84 3.20 -7.54
N ASP A 158 8.76 2.49 -7.91
CA ASP A 158 8.39 2.24 -9.30
C ASP A 158 8.16 3.54 -10.10
N ASP A 159 7.66 4.60 -9.46
CA ASP A 159 7.45 5.90 -10.11
C ASP A 159 8.77 6.61 -10.39
N TRP A 160 9.75 6.48 -9.50
CA TRP A 160 11.13 6.94 -9.76
C TRP A 160 11.76 6.18 -10.91
N ASP A 161 11.59 4.86 -10.96
CA ASP A 161 12.06 4.04 -12.08
C ASP A 161 11.43 4.50 -13.39
N GLU A 162 10.13 4.75 -13.42
CA GLU A 162 9.43 5.22 -14.62
C GLU A 162 9.98 6.57 -15.14
N ARG A 163 10.34 7.50 -14.23
CA ARG A 163 10.98 8.76 -14.64
C ARG A 163 12.32 8.53 -15.33
N VAL A 164 13.14 7.63 -14.80
CA VAL A 164 14.42 7.26 -15.43
C VAL A 164 14.18 6.52 -16.74
N MET A 165 13.20 5.62 -16.82
CA MET A 165 12.84 4.93 -18.06
C MET A 165 12.45 5.94 -19.15
N ASN A 166 11.59 6.88 -18.85
CA ASN A 166 11.16 7.91 -19.80
C ASN A 166 12.34 8.79 -20.25
N TRP A 167 13.20 9.17 -19.30
CA TRP A 167 14.42 9.91 -19.62
C TRP A 167 15.35 9.14 -20.58
N LEU A 168 15.53 7.83 -20.38
CA LEU A 168 16.33 6.97 -21.26
C LEU A 168 15.71 6.83 -22.65
N VAL A 169 14.41 6.63 -22.75
CA VAL A 169 13.67 6.53 -24.01
C VAL A 169 13.80 7.83 -24.81
N ASP A 170 13.62 8.98 -24.14
CA ASP A 170 13.75 10.29 -24.78
C ASP A 170 15.17 10.58 -25.25
N LYS A 171 16.18 10.25 -24.45
CA LYS A 171 17.59 10.37 -24.82
C LYS A 171 17.93 9.51 -26.04
N PHE A 172 17.50 8.25 -26.03
CA PHE A 172 17.74 7.33 -27.13
C PHE A 172 17.06 7.82 -28.43
N LYS A 173 15.80 8.25 -28.35
CA LYS A 173 15.06 8.81 -29.48
C LYS A 173 15.72 10.08 -30.01
N SER A 174 16.22 10.94 -29.14
CA SER A 174 16.91 12.18 -29.56
C SER A 174 18.25 11.90 -30.25
N SER A 175 18.96 10.85 -29.86
CA SER A 175 20.28 10.51 -30.45
C SER A 175 20.20 9.64 -31.69
N THR A 176 19.22 8.75 -31.79
CA THR A 176 19.09 7.75 -32.85
C THR A 176 17.91 7.96 -33.79
N GLY A 177 16.91 8.73 -33.38
CA GLY A 177 15.62 8.88 -34.06
C GLY A 177 14.67 7.69 -33.82
N ILE A 178 15.06 6.67 -33.03
CA ILE A 178 14.30 5.44 -32.82
C ILE A 178 13.49 5.56 -31.53
N ASP A 179 12.18 5.30 -31.62
CA ASP A 179 11.30 5.15 -30.46
C ASP A 179 11.19 3.67 -30.07
N ILE A 180 11.84 3.30 -28.97
CA ILE A 180 11.86 1.91 -28.46
C ILE A 180 10.73 1.61 -27.47
N SER A 181 9.83 2.53 -27.20
CA SER A 181 8.77 2.38 -26.19
C SER A 181 7.78 1.25 -26.50
N SER A 182 7.66 0.84 -27.76
CA SER A 182 6.81 -0.29 -28.17
C SER A 182 7.50 -1.65 -28.13
N ASP A 183 8.82 -1.71 -27.98
CA ASP A 183 9.59 -2.95 -27.87
C ASP A 183 9.59 -3.43 -26.39
N LYS A 184 8.81 -4.45 -26.12
CA LYS A 184 8.64 -4.99 -24.75
C LYS A 184 9.94 -5.51 -24.14
N MET A 185 10.81 -6.15 -24.93
CA MET A 185 12.10 -6.65 -24.45
C MET A 185 13.06 -5.50 -24.13
N ALA A 186 13.11 -4.50 -25.01
CA ALA A 186 13.89 -3.29 -24.78
C ALA A 186 13.40 -2.55 -23.53
N MET A 187 12.09 -2.35 -23.40
CA MET A 187 11.50 -1.67 -22.24
C MET A 187 11.73 -2.42 -20.94
N GLN A 188 11.74 -3.76 -20.95
CA GLN A 188 12.09 -4.54 -19.77
C GLN A 188 13.55 -4.35 -19.36
N ARG A 189 14.48 -4.32 -20.30
CA ARG A 189 15.89 -4.02 -20.06
C ARG A 189 16.09 -2.59 -19.53
N ILE A 190 15.37 -1.63 -20.12
CA ILE A 190 15.36 -0.23 -19.64
C ILE A 190 14.86 -0.15 -18.22
N LYS A 191 13.80 -0.88 -17.87
CA LYS A 191 13.26 -0.92 -16.49
C LYS A 191 14.30 -1.43 -15.50
N GLU A 192 14.97 -2.52 -15.81
CA GLU A 192 16.02 -3.08 -14.94
C GLU A 192 17.22 -2.14 -14.81
N GLY A 193 17.62 -1.50 -15.92
CA GLY A 193 18.69 -0.48 -15.91
C GLY A 193 18.30 0.76 -15.09
N ALA A 194 17.07 1.21 -15.18
CA ALA A 194 16.55 2.34 -14.41
C ALA A 194 16.51 2.05 -12.90
N GLU A 195 15.98 0.90 -12.50
CA GLU A 195 15.95 0.47 -11.09
C GLU A 195 17.37 0.37 -10.52
N LYS A 196 18.28 -0.26 -11.25
CA LYS A 196 19.68 -0.36 -10.86
C LYS A 196 20.33 1.01 -10.69
N ALA A 197 20.12 1.92 -11.65
CA ALA A 197 20.65 3.28 -11.59
C ALA A 197 20.11 4.04 -10.37
N LYS A 198 18.81 3.95 -10.08
CA LYS A 198 18.20 4.54 -8.88
C LYS A 198 18.90 4.06 -7.60
N ILE A 199 19.12 2.75 -7.49
CA ILE A 199 19.78 2.16 -6.32
C ILE A 199 21.23 2.65 -6.21
N GLU A 200 22.00 2.62 -7.29
CA GLU A 200 23.40 3.06 -7.31
C GLU A 200 23.54 4.54 -6.96
N LEU A 201 22.63 5.40 -7.43
CA LEU A 201 22.63 6.85 -7.14
C LEU A 201 22.33 7.19 -5.67
N SER A 202 21.91 6.23 -4.86
CA SER A 202 21.82 6.42 -3.41
C SER A 202 23.20 6.45 -2.73
N SER A 203 24.22 5.86 -3.35
CA SER A 203 25.60 5.78 -2.84
C SER A 203 26.63 6.52 -3.68
N THR A 204 26.37 6.73 -4.98
CA THR A 204 27.27 7.42 -5.90
C THR A 204 26.67 8.71 -6.43
N SER A 205 27.51 9.64 -6.88
CA SER A 205 27.07 10.89 -7.50
C SER A 205 26.70 10.77 -8.97
N GLU A 206 27.15 9.71 -9.64
CA GLU A 206 26.89 9.42 -11.06
C GLU A 206 26.88 7.91 -11.27
N THR A 207 26.07 7.45 -12.23
CA THR A 207 26.07 6.05 -12.68
C THR A 207 26.00 5.98 -14.20
N GLU A 208 26.49 4.90 -14.76
CA GLU A 208 26.41 4.59 -16.20
C GLU A 208 25.36 3.50 -16.44
N ILE A 209 24.45 3.79 -17.37
CA ILE A 209 23.43 2.83 -17.83
C ILE A 209 23.86 2.35 -19.21
N ASN A 210 24.34 1.12 -19.27
CA ASN A 210 24.85 0.50 -20.48
C ASN A 210 23.98 -0.71 -20.86
N LEU A 211 23.21 -0.54 -21.94
CA LEU A 211 22.32 -1.56 -22.50
C LEU A 211 22.71 -1.84 -23.96
N PRO A 212 23.75 -2.67 -24.19
CA PRO A 212 24.20 -2.98 -25.52
C PRO A 212 23.17 -3.79 -26.29
N PHE A 213 23.10 -3.60 -27.61
CA PHE A 213 22.15 -4.30 -28.49
C PHE A 213 20.70 -4.12 -28.05
N ILE A 214 20.32 -2.89 -27.68
CA ILE A 214 18.96 -2.60 -27.19
C ILE A 214 17.92 -2.77 -28.31
N THR A 215 18.29 -2.45 -29.55
CA THR A 215 17.48 -2.64 -30.75
C THR A 215 18.40 -2.69 -31.97
N ALA A 216 17.83 -2.81 -33.18
CA ALA A 216 18.54 -2.73 -34.46
C ALA A 216 17.71 -1.97 -35.49
N ASP A 217 18.38 -1.29 -36.39
CA ASP A 217 17.82 -0.64 -37.58
C ASP A 217 18.59 -1.03 -38.86
N ASP A 218 18.31 -0.36 -39.97
CA ASP A 218 18.97 -0.60 -41.27
C ASP A 218 20.48 -0.38 -41.22
N SER A 219 20.99 0.39 -40.24
CA SER A 219 22.43 0.63 -40.06
C SER A 219 23.08 -0.44 -39.15
N GLY A 220 22.30 -1.34 -38.56
CA GLY A 220 22.75 -2.42 -37.72
C GLY A 220 22.32 -2.30 -36.24
N PRO A 221 23.02 -3.02 -35.35
CA PRO A 221 22.70 -2.98 -33.94
C PRO A 221 22.88 -1.58 -33.34
N GLN A 222 21.93 -1.19 -32.49
CA GLN A 222 21.96 0.06 -31.74
C GLN A 222 22.18 -0.23 -30.25
N HIS A 223 22.94 0.65 -29.60
CA HIS A 223 23.29 0.52 -28.16
C HIS A 223 22.79 1.75 -27.40
N LEU A 224 22.31 1.51 -26.19
CA LEU A 224 21.97 2.58 -25.26
C LEU A 224 23.09 2.68 -24.21
N LEU A 225 23.75 3.82 -24.17
CA LEU A 225 24.78 4.15 -23.21
C LEU A 225 24.57 5.59 -22.74
N GLU A 226 24.17 5.75 -21.49
CA GLU A 226 23.91 7.06 -20.89
C GLU A 226 24.55 7.15 -19.51
N LYS A 227 24.97 8.36 -19.14
CA LYS A 227 25.39 8.69 -17.78
C LYS A 227 24.32 9.51 -17.12
N LEU A 228 23.94 9.10 -15.94
CA LEU A 228 22.94 9.79 -15.12
C LEU A 228 23.60 10.24 -13.82
N SER A 229 23.62 11.56 -13.58
CA SER A 229 24.06 12.10 -12.32
C SER A 229 22.93 12.08 -11.28
N ARG A 230 23.29 12.02 -9.98
CA ARG A 230 22.32 12.19 -8.90
C ARG A 230 21.54 13.49 -9.04
N SER A 231 22.22 14.58 -9.39
CA SER A 231 21.58 15.89 -9.58
C SER A 231 20.51 15.87 -10.67
N GLU A 232 20.76 15.24 -11.81
CA GLU A 232 19.75 15.10 -12.86
C GLU A 232 18.62 14.14 -12.46
N PHE A 233 18.96 13.04 -11.80
CA PHE A 233 17.98 12.12 -11.23
C PHE A 233 17.04 12.82 -10.24
N GLU A 234 17.57 13.59 -9.32
CA GLU A 234 16.78 14.37 -8.35
C GLU A 234 15.91 15.41 -9.04
N LYS A 235 16.40 16.06 -10.10
CA LYS A 235 15.63 17.03 -10.88
C LYS A 235 14.42 16.41 -11.58
N ILE A 236 14.59 15.26 -12.24
CA ILE A 236 13.49 14.60 -12.97
C ILE A 236 12.48 13.90 -12.05
N THR A 237 12.79 13.78 -10.76
CA THR A 237 11.94 13.13 -9.74
C THR A 237 11.49 14.05 -8.61
N ASP A 238 11.78 15.35 -8.70
CA ASP A 238 11.51 16.32 -7.63
C ASP A 238 10.03 16.39 -7.24
N ASP A 239 9.13 16.37 -8.21
CA ASP A 239 7.69 16.38 -7.98
C ASP A 239 7.19 15.13 -7.22
N LEU A 240 7.87 13.98 -7.37
CA LEU A 240 7.55 12.77 -6.62
C LEU A 240 7.92 12.93 -5.13
N VAL A 241 9.05 13.59 -4.85
CA VAL A 241 9.45 13.92 -3.49
C VAL A 241 8.46 14.90 -2.86
N GLU A 242 8.06 15.93 -3.61
CA GLU A 242 7.08 16.93 -3.16
C GLU A 242 5.73 16.29 -2.78
N ARG A 243 5.26 15.28 -3.54
CA ARG A 243 4.02 14.56 -3.24
C ARG A 243 3.99 13.90 -1.86
N THR A 244 5.13 13.63 -1.26
CA THR A 244 5.19 13.02 0.08
C THR A 244 4.98 14.01 1.22
N LYS A 245 5.13 15.32 0.98
CA LYS A 245 5.09 16.35 2.03
C LYS A 245 3.69 16.53 2.63
N ASP A 246 2.68 16.64 1.78
CA ASP A 246 1.31 16.85 2.24
C ASP A 246 0.80 15.70 3.13
N PRO A 247 1.00 14.42 2.80
CA PRO A 247 0.65 13.33 3.72
C PRO A 247 1.34 13.42 5.07
N VAL A 248 2.62 13.81 5.13
CA VAL A 248 3.33 14.01 6.40
C VAL A 248 2.69 15.12 7.22
N THR A 249 2.45 16.27 6.61
CA THR A 249 1.84 17.42 7.28
C THR A 249 0.43 17.11 7.77
N ASN A 250 -0.36 16.43 6.94
CA ASN A 250 -1.72 16.03 7.28
C ASN A 250 -1.75 15.02 8.44
N ALA A 251 -0.86 14.03 8.45
CA ALA A 251 -0.80 13.05 9.52
C ALA A 251 -0.47 13.71 10.86
N ILE A 252 0.48 14.62 10.91
CA ILE A 252 0.84 15.35 12.13
C ILE A 252 -0.33 16.21 12.62
N LYS A 253 -0.98 16.93 11.70
CA LYS A 253 -2.15 17.76 12.01
C LYS A 253 -3.33 16.93 12.52
N ASP A 254 -3.65 15.83 11.84
CA ASP A 254 -4.76 14.95 12.22
C ASP A 254 -4.51 14.25 13.57
N ALA A 255 -3.25 14.06 13.96
CA ALA A 255 -2.88 13.59 15.29
C ALA A 255 -3.07 14.65 16.40
N GLY A 256 -3.39 15.88 16.04
CA GLY A 256 -3.49 17.00 16.98
C GLY A 256 -2.13 17.46 17.52
N LEU A 257 -1.06 17.19 16.77
CA LEU A 257 0.31 17.47 17.16
C LEU A 257 0.94 18.55 16.25
N THR A 258 2.06 19.06 16.70
CA THR A 258 2.98 19.87 15.89
C THR A 258 4.22 19.05 15.56
N ILE A 259 5.01 19.53 14.61
CA ILE A 259 6.25 18.83 14.21
C ILE A 259 7.25 18.73 15.36
N SER A 260 7.25 19.70 16.28
CA SER A 260 8.10 19.70 17.47
C SER A 260 7.73 18.65 18.51
N ASP A 261 6.50 18.13 18.47
CA ASP A 261 6.06 17.06 19.36
C ASP A 261 6.59 15.67 18.94
N ILE A 262 7.02 15.55 17.69
CA ILE A 262 7.60 14.30 17.16
C ILE A 262 9.04 14.18 17.66
N GLU A 263 9.34 13.12 18.38
CA GLU A 263 10.68 12.90 18.96
C GLU A 263 11.58 12.14 18.00
N HIS A 264 11.05 11.15 17.29
CA HIS A 264 11.80 10.34 16.32
C HIS A 264 11.05 10.15 15.01
N VAL A 265 11.81 10.11 13.92
CA VAL A 265 11.33 9.76 12.58
C VAL A 265 11.96 8.44 12.16
N ILE A 266 11.11 7.47 11.87
CA ILE A 266 11.51 6.13 11.46
C ILE A 266 11.28 5.99 9.96
N LEU A 267 12.32 5.68 9.22
CA LEU A 267 12.24 5.41 7.78
C LEU A 267 12.06 3.92 7.51
N VAL A 268 11.07 3.61 6.70
CA VAL A 268 10.70 2.25 6.29
C VAL A 268 10.60 2.18 4.78
N GLY A 269 10.93 1.04 4.21
CA GLY A 269 10.93 0.81 2.76
C GLY A 269 12.24 1.19 2.08
N GLY A 270 12.63 0.40 1.07
CA GLY A 270 13.91 0.56 0.37
C GLY A 270 14.09 1.92 -0.30
N SER A 271 13.00 2.57 -0.72
CA SER A 271 13.04 3.88 -1.39
C SER A 271 13.41 5.03 -0.44
N THR A 272 13.33 4.83 0.88
CA THR A 272 13.81 5.80 1.87
C THR A 272 15.34 5.91 1.95
N ARG A 273 16.06 5.02 1.27
CA ARG A 273 17.52 5.09 1.13
C ARG A 273 17.97 6.23 0.21
N MET A 274 17.08 6.75 -0.63
CA MET A 274 17.38 7.88 -1.53
C MET A 274 17.77 9.13 -0.74
N PRO A 275 18.94 9.76 -1.05
CA PRO A 275 19.38 10.96 -0.35
C PRO A 275 18.39 12.12 -0.40
N SER A 276 17.66 12.30 -1.51
CA SER A 276 16.63 13.35 -1.64
C SER A 276 15.49 13.17 -0.65
N ILE A 277 15.07 11.95 -0.39
CA ILE A 277 14.04 11.63 0.62
C ILE A 277 14.56 11.92 2.02
N GLN A 278 15.75 11.47 2.36
CA GLN A 278 16.34 11.73 3.69
C GLN A 278 16.53 13.21 3.95
N ALA A 279 17.01 13.97 2.96
CA ALA A 279 17.15 15.41 3.05
C ALA A 279 15.81 16.13 3.20
N MET A 280 14.79 15.71 2.44
CA MET A 280 13.44 16.28 2.54
C MET A 280 12.83 16.02 3.92
N VAL A 281 12.91 14.81 4.43
CA VAL A 281 12.39 14.46 5.76
C VAL A 281 13.09 15.28 6.85
N LYS A 282 14.40 15.43 6.79
CA LYS A 282 15.16 16.26 7.73
C LYS A 282 14.77 17.73 7.65
N THR A 283 14.58 18.26 6.44
CA THR A 283 14.15 19.66 6.25
C THR A 283 12.75 19.89 6.78
N LEU A 284 11.82 18.96 6.48
CA LEU A 284 10.42 19.08 6.87
C LEU A 284 10.20 18.91 8.38
N THR A 285 10.92 17.97 9.00
CA THR A 285 10.73 17.63 10.43
C THR A 285 11.73 18.30 11.37
N GLY A 286 12.83 18.84 10.84
CA GLY A 286 13.94 19.37 11.64
C GLY A 286 14.74 18.28 12.39
N LYS A 287 14.49 17.01 12.07
CA LYS A 287 15.08 15.85 12.76
C LYS A 287 15.82 14.95 11.79
N ASP A 288 16.97 14.43 12.23
CA ASP A 288 17.64 13.36 11.51
C ASP A 288 16.82 12.06 11.67
N PRO A 289 16.60 11.31 10.58
CA PRO A 289 15.95 10.01 10.66
C PRO A 289 16.71 9.06 11.58
N HIS A 290 15.95 8.25 12.34
CA HIS A 290 16.53 7.23 13.21
C HIS A 290 17.27 6.17 12.38
N LYS A 291 18.50 5.80 12.81
CA LYS A 291 19.38 4.91 12.05
C LYS A 291 19.47 3.48 12.61
N GLY A 292 18.76 3.19 13.67
CA GLY A 292 18.84 1.88 14.36
C GLY A 292 18.02 0.77 13.72
N VAL A 293 17.25 1.06 12.68
CA VAL A 293 16.29 0.13 12.08
C VAL A 293 16.68 -0.17 10.64
N ASN A 294 16.66 -1.46 10.25
CA ASN A 294 16.79 -1.85 8.85
C ASN A 294 15.46 -1.60 8.12
N PRO A 295 15.39 -0.63 7.18
CA PRO A 295 14.14 -0.28 6.52
C PRO A 295 13.55 -1.38 5.63
N ASP A 296 14.34 -2.40 5.28
CA ASP A 296 13.89 -3.52 4.43
C ASP A 296 13.30 -4.68 5.25
N GLU A 297 13.63 -4.81 6.54
CA GLU A 297 13.29 -5.96 7.39
C GLU A 297 12.37 -5.63 8.56
N VAL A 298 12.29 -4.37 8.96
CA VAL A 298 11.60 -3.93 10.17
C VAL A 298 10.11 -4.30 10.19
N VAL A 299 9.45 -4.25 9.04
CA VAL A 299 8.02 -4.60 8.91
C VAL A 299 7.81 -6.10 9.17
N ALA A 300 8.65 -6.96 8.58
CA ALA A 300 8.58 -8.41 8.78
C ALA A 300 8.86 -8.77 10.24
N SER A 301 9.84 -8.12 10.88
CA SER A 301 10.14 -8.29 12.31
C SER A 301 8.95 -7.90 13.19
N GLY A 302 8.30 -6.78 12.88
CA GLY A 302 7.10 -6.33 13.59
C GLY A 302 5.91 -7.27 13.41
N ALA A 303 5.72 -7.80 12.21
CA ALA A 303 4.68 -8.81 11.93
C ALA A 303 4.94 -10.11 12.74
N ALA A 304 6.19 -10.54 12.86
CA ALA A 304 6.57 -11.68 13.68
C ALA A 304 6.28 -11.45 15.17
N ILE A 305 6.56 -10.24 15.68
CA ILE A 305 6.22 -9.85 17.06
C ILE A 305 4.70 -9.90 17.26
N GLN A 306 3.91 -9.38 16.32
CA GLN A 306 2.45 -9.45 16.40
C GLN A 306 1.94 -10.89 16.40
N ALA A 307 2.56 -11.78 15.63
CA ALA A 307 2.24 -13.20 15.68
C ALA A 307 2.50 -13.79 17.08
N GLY A 308 3.63 -13.43 17.69
CA GLY A 308 3.95 -13.82 19.07
C GLY A 308 2.94 -13.28 20.10
N VAL A 309 2.47 -12.04 19.93
CA VAL A 309 1.40 -11.47 20.76
C VAL A 309 0.10 -12.27 20.65
N LEU A 310 -0.31 -12.60 19.41
CA LEU A 310 -1.53 -13.37 19.15
C LEU A 310 -1.47 -14.80 19.70
N LYS A 311 -0.28 -15.38 19.77
CA LYS A 311 -0.06 -16.73 20.33
C LYS A 311 0.18 -16.71 21.85
N GLY A 312 0.35 -15.54 22.43
CA GLY A 312 0.60 -15.38 23.87
C GLY A 312 2.06 -15.55 24.30
N ASP A 313 2.99 -15.65 23.31
CA ASP A 313 4.43 -15.74 23.56
C ASP A 313 5.04 -14.38 23.92
N VAL A 314 4.50 -13.31 23.38
CA VAL A 314 4.84 -11.93 23.72
C VAL A 314 3.70 -11.33 24.55
N LYS A 315 4.04 -10.85 25.74
CA LYS A 315 3.08 -10.27 26.71
C LYS A 315 3.31 -8.77 26.87
N ASP A 316 2.32 -8.12 27.46
CA ASP A 316 2.37 -6.70 27.83
C ASP A 316 2.57 -5.76 26.62
N VAL A 317 2.07 -6.15 25.45
CA VAL A 317 2.00 -5.35 24.24
C VAL A 317 0.56 -5.20 23.81
N LEU A 318 0.12 -3.95 23.65
CA LEU A 318 -1.20 -3.58 23.11
C LEU A 318 -1.02 -2.68 21.90
N LEU A 319 -1.65 -3.07 20.80
CA LEU A 319 -1.66 -2.31 19.56
C LEU A 319 -3.05 -1.72 19.31
N LEU A 320 -3.12 -0.40 19.15
CA LEU A 320 -4.32 0.34 18.78
C LEU A 320 -4.09 1.03 17.44
N ASP A 321 -4.77 0.57 16.42
CA ASP A 321 -4.68 1.13 15.06
C ASP A 321 -5.91 1.98 14.72
N VAL A 322 -5.93 2.60 13.55
CA VAL A 322 -6.99 3.50 13.09
C VAL A 322 -7.48 3.13 11.69
N THR A 323 -8.73 3.50 11.38
CA THR A 323 -9.21 3.45 9.99
C THR A 323 -8.61 4.61 9.19
N PRO A 324 -8.06 4.37 7.97
CA PRO A 324 -7.33 5.39 7.23
C PRO A 324 -8.25 6.39 6.50
N LEU A 325 -9.48 5.97 6.19
CA LEU A 325 -10.43 6.72 5.37
C LEU A 325 -11.81 6.73 6.03
N THR A 326 -12.53 7.84 5.86
CA THR A 326 -13.90 7.99 6.32
C THR A 326 -14.83 7.00 5.62
N LEU A 327 -15.71 6.37 6.38
CA LEU A 327 -16.76 5.47 5.93
C LEU A 327 -18.12 6.14 6.03
N GLY A 328 -18.99 5.90 5.08
CA GLY A 328 -20.31 6.46 5.06
C GLY A 328 -21.27 5.79 4.10
N VAL A 329 -22.45 6.38 3.99
CA VAL A 329 -23.51 5.94 3.08
C VAL A 329 -23.95 7.09 2.18
N GLU A 330 -24.37 6.76 0.96
CA GLU A 330 -25.03 7.71 0.09
C GLU A 330 -26.42 8.04 0.62
N THR A 331 -26.72 9.31 0.72
CA THR A 331 -28.04 9.84 1.11
C THR A 331 -28.61 10.70 0.00
N LYS A 332 -29.85 11.22 0.22
CA LYS A 332 -30.59 12.03 -0.75
C LYS A 332 -29.72 13.16 -1.33
N GLY A 333 -29.71 13.30 -2.66
CA GLY A 333 -28.90 14.29 -3.36
C GLY A 333 -27.51 13.81 -3.75
N GLY A 334 -27.18 12.52 -3.60
CA GLY A 334 -25.88 11.97 -3.95
C GLY A 334 -24.76 12.40 -3.00
N ILE A 335 -25.11 12.72 -1.74
CA ILE A 335 -24.17 13.17 -0.71
C ILE A 335 -23.70 11.98 0.10
N MET A 336 -22.42 11.95 0.48
CA MET A 336 -21.89 10.99 1.43
C MET A 336 -22.16 11.46 2.86
N THR A 337 -23.00 10.73 3.59
CA THR A 337 -23.20 10.94 5.02
C THR A 337 -22.17 10.07 5.79
N LYS A 338 -21.35 10.73 6.57
CA LYS A 338 -20.26 10.07 7.33
C LYS A 338 -20.82 9.24 8.47
N MET A 339 -20.34 8.00 8.59
CA MET A 339 -20.66 7.08 9.68
C MET A 339 -19.50 6.95 10.65
N ILE A 340 -18.29 6.68 10.14
CA ILE A 340 -17.06 6.56 10.91
C ILE A 340 -16.01 7.45 10.24
N GLU A 341 -15.50 8.43 10.96
CA GLU A 341 -14.49 9.33 10.42
C GLU A 341 -13.11 8.67 10.38
N ARG A 342 -12.27 9.08 9.42
CA ARG A 342 -10.87 8.67 9.34
C ARG A 342 -10.15 8.91 10.67
N ASN A 343 -9.12 8.11 10.92
CA ASN A 343 -8.35 8.13 12.18
C ASN A 343 -9.15 7.78 13.44
N THR A 344 -10.29 7.13 13.28
CA THR A 344 -11.01 6.50 14.40
C THR A 344 -10.30 5.21 14.77
N THR A 345 -10.04 5.03 16.07
CA THR A 345 -9.43 3.79 16.61
C THR A 345 -10.28 2.57 16.31
N ILE A 346 -9.65 1.51 15.86
CA ILE A 346 -10.27 0.22 15.54
C ILE A 346 -9.83 -0.88 16.52
N PRO A 347 -10.65 -1.92 16.78
CA PRO A 347 -12.00 -2.15 16.22
C PRO A 347 -13.03 -1.14 16.75
N THR A 348 -14.04 -0.86 15.93
CA THR A 348 -15.12 0.06 16.30
C THR A 348 -16.43 -0.30 15.61
N LYS A 349 -17.55 0.12 16.23
CA LYS A 349 -18.88 -0.10 15.69
C LYS A 349 -19.71 1.17 15.85
N ARG A 350 -20.46 1.53 14.81
CA ARG A 350 -21.36 2.68 14.83
C ARG A 350 -22.65 2.40 14.09
N SER A 351 -23.76 2.82 14.68
CA SER A 351 -25.10 2.73 14.10
C SER A 351 -25.74 4.12 14.01
N GLU A 352 -26.46 4.35 12.92
CA GLU A 352 -27.26 5.54 12.72
C GLU A 352 -28.62 5.16 12.11
N THR A 353 -29.66 5.93 12.41
CA THR A 353 -31.00 5.69 11.92
C THR A 353 -31.32 6.63 10.78
N PHE A 354 -31.70 6.04 9.64
CA PHE A 354 -32.17 6.72 8.45
C PHE A 354 -33.67 6.46 8.24
N THR A 355 -34.22 7.08 7.20
CA THR A 355 -35.64 6.89 6.87
C THR A 355 -35.85 6.83 5.36
N THR A 356 -37.08 6.54 4.92
CA THR A 356 -37.45 6.49 3.53
C THR A 356 -37.50 7.88 2.88
N ALA A 357 -37.19 7.94 1.57
CA ALA A 357 -37.15 9.16 0.76
C ALA A 357 -38.50 9.50 0.11
N GLU A 358 -39.45 8.52 0.04
CA GLU A 358 -40.74 8.66 -0.65
C GLU A 358 -41.88 7.95 0.14
N ASP A 359 -43.12 8.37 -0.10
CA ASP A 359 -44.29 7.73 0.44
C ASP A 359 -44.46 6.32 -0.12
N GLY A 360 -44.81 5.37 0.73
CA GLY A 360 -45.07 3.99 0.33
C GLY A 360 -43.83 3.17 -0.06
N GLN A 361 -42.64 3.66 0.19
CA GLN A 361 -41.38 2.99 -0.10
C GLN A 361 -41.21 1.73 0.77
N THR A 362 -41.07 0.56 0.15
CA THR A 362 -40.96 -0.75 0.82
C THR A 362 -39.56 -1.35 0.79
N GLN A 363 -38.61 -0.65 0.20
CA GLN A 363 -37.21 -1.04 0.15
C GLN A 363 -36.29 0.18 0.18
N VAL A 364 -35.09 -0.01 0.72
CA VAL A 364 -34.02 1.00 0.77
C VAL A 364 -32.73 0.41 0.25
N GLU A 365 -32.11 1.04 -0.75
CA GLU A 365 -30.76 0.71 -1.19
C GLU A 365 -29.76 1.40 -0.26
N ILE A 366 -28.85 0.63 0.32
CA ILE A 366 -27.71 1.12 1.10
C ILE A 366 -26.47 1.07 0.20
N HIS A 367 -25.92 2.23 -0.13
CA HIS A 367 -24.68 2.36 -0.89
C HIS A 367 -23.56 2.75 0.04
N VAL A 368 -22.63 1.80 0.30
CA VAL A 368 -21.50 1.96 1.22
C VAL A 368 -20.34 2.62 0.50
N LEU A 369 -19.79 3.66 1.11
CA LEU A 369 -18.75 4.51 0.54
C LEU A 369 -17.54 4.64 1.47
N GLN A 370 -16.37 4.81 0.88
CA GLN A 370 -15.14 5.13 1.59
C GLN A 370 -14.40 6.27 0.89
N GLY A 371 -14.01 7.30 1.65
CA GLY A 371 -13.27 8.46 1.15
C GLY A 371 -13.66 9.76 1.83
N GLU A 372 -13.05 10.86 1.36
CA GLU A 372 -13.14 12.17 1.99
C GLU A 372 -13.94 13.20 1.17
N ARG A 373 -14.55 12.79 0.05
CA ARG A 373 -15.31 13.68 -0.82
C ARG A 373 -16.74 13.82 -0.32
N GLU A 374 -17.29 15.04 -0.44
CA GLU A 374 -18.66 15.33 -0.04
C GLU A 374 -19.70 14.60 -0.91
N MET A 375 -19.43 14.54 -2.23
CA MET A 375 -20.30 13.82 -3.16
C MET A 375 -19.98 12.32 -3.20
N ALA A 376 -21.01 11.48 -3.17
CA ALA A 376 -20.88 10.01 -3.22
C ALA A 376 -20.04 9.54 -4.42
N SER A 377 -20.24 10.16 -5.59
CA SER A 377 -19.53 9.83 -6.84
C SER A 377 -18.01 10.04 -6.78
N GLY A 378 -17.54 10.87 -5.86
CA GLY A 378 -16.12 11.14 -5.64
C GLY A 378 -15.42 10.15 -4.69
N ASN A 379 -16.17 9.23 -4.10
CA ASN A 379 -15.67 8.27 -3.13
C ASN A 379 -15.63 6.84 -3.71
N LYS A 380 -14.84 5.98 -3.08
CA LYS A 380 -14.79 4.56 -3.42
C LYS A 380 -16.09 3.89 -3.00
N SER A 381 -16.79 3.25 -3.94
CA SER A 381 -17.90 2.34 -3.63
C SER A 381 -17.36 1.03 -3.07
N LEU A 382 -17.80 0.67 -1.88
CA LEU A 382 -17.49 -0.64 -1.27
C LEU A 382 -18.56 -1.67 -1.60
N GLY A 383 -19.74 -1.25 -2.02
CA GLY A 383 -20.83 -2.11 -2.42
C GLY A 383 -22.20 -1.48 -2.20
N LYS A 384 -23.22 -2.16 -2.73
CA LYS A 384 -24.62 -1.80 -2.55
C LYS A 384 -25.38 -3.03 -2.11
N PHE A 385 -26.34 -2.85 -1.22
CA PHE A 385 -27.31 -3.88 -0.87
C PHE A 385 -28.67 -3.25 -0.58
N THR A 386 -29.72 -4.04 -0.67
CA THR A 386 -31.09 -3.56 -0.52
C THR A 386 -31.74 -4.21 0.70
N LEU A 387 -32.24 -3.39 1.62
CA LEU A 387 -33.16 -3.83 2.65
C LEU A 387 -34.57 -3.83 2.06
N THR A 388 -35.23 -4.99 2.08
CA THR A 388 -36.58 -5.22 1.57
C THR A 388 -37.58 -5.43 2.71
N ASP A 389 -38.87 -5.55 2.35
CA ASP A 389 -39.96 -5.88 3.27
C ASP A 389 -40.22 -4.81 4.35
N ILE A 390 -39.87 -3.56 4.06
CA ILE A 390 -40.20 -2.42 4.91
C ILE A 390 -41.71 -2.18 4.81
N PRO A 391 -42.44 -2.08 5.92
CA PRO A 391 -43.87 -1.76 5.89
C PRO A 391 -44.15 -0.42 5.17
N SER A 392 -45.11 -0.43 4.25
CA SER A 392 -45.50 0.78 3.52
C SER A 392 -46.05 1.84 4.47
N ALA A 393 -45.39 3.02 4.49
CA ALA A 393 -45.74 4.15 5.32
C ALA A 393 -45.44 5.46 4.59
N LYS A 394 -45.81 6.60 5.18
CA LYS A 394 -45.42 7.92 4.68
C LYS A 394 -43.89 8.09 4.79
N GLN A 395 -43.34 8.88 3.88
CA GLN A 395 -41.96 9.33 3.92
C GLN A 395 -41.57 9.80 5.34
N GLY A 396 -40.43 9.34 5.83
CA GLY A 396 -39.89 9.75 7.13
C GLY A 396 -40.44 8.97 8.34
N ILE A 397 -41.41 8.06 8.15
CA ILE A 397 -41.94 7.22 9.23
C ILE A 397 -41.11 5.97 9.50
N PRO A 398 -40.71 5.17 8.47
CA PRO A 398 -39.86 4.00 8.71
C PRO A 398 -38.50 4.41 9.30
N GLN A 399 -37.99 3.61 10.23
CA GLN A 399 -36.71 3.80 10.87
C GLN A 399 -35.76 2.68 10.48
N ILE A 400 -34.75 3.02 9.69
CA ILE A 400 -33.77 2.08 9.15
C ILE A 400 -32.45 2.28 9.87
N GLU A 401 -32.09 1.35 10.75
CA GLU A 401 -30.80 1.35 11.43
C GLU A 401 -29.74 0.78 10.49
N VAL A 402 -28.72 1.56 10.18
CA VAL A 402 -27.52 1.12 9.42
C VAL A 402 -26.36 1.05 10.39
N THR A 403 -25.73 -0.11 10.46
CA THR A 403 -24.60 -0.39 11.35
C THR A 403 -23.34 -0.66 10.56
N PHE A 404 -22.28 0.07 10.89
CA PHE A 404 -20.90 -0.16 10.43
C PHE A 404 -20.13 -0.82 11.55
N ASP A 405 -19.44 -1.89 11.24
CA ASP A 405 -18.56 -2.63 12.15
C ASP A 405 -17.20 -2.84 11.50
N ILE A 406 -16.13 -2.28 12.08
CA ILE A 406 -14.75 -2.43 11.60
C ILE A 406 -14.01 -3.33 12.59
N ASP A 407 -13.48 -4.44 12.08
CA ASP A 407 -12.69 -5.36 12.90
C ASP A 407 -11.24 -4.86 13.11
N ALA A 408 -10.48 -5.63 13.87
CA ALA A 408 -9.08 -5.32 14.14
C ALA A 408 -8.15 -5.41 12.90
N ASN A 409 -8.61 -6.00 11.79
CA ASN A 409 -7.92 -6.03 10.51
C ASN A 409 -8.21 -4.79 9.66
N GLY A 410 -9.10 -3.91 10.11
CA GLY A 410 -9.58 -2.76 9.34
C GLY A 410 -10.61 -3.15 8.26
N ILE A 411 -11.19 -4.33 8.35
CA ILE A 411 -12.21 -4.84 7.41
C ILE A 411 -13.59 -4.41 7.89
N VAL A 412 -14.38 -3.91 6.95
CA VAL A 412 -15.69 -3.31 7.20
C VAL A 412 -16.81 -4.31 6.92
N ASN A 413 -17.74 -4.41 7.87
CA ASN A 413 -19.03 -5.07 7.68
C ASN A 413 -20.15 -4.07 7.88
N VAL A 414 -21.12 -4.05 6.99
CA VAL A 414 -22.28 -3.16 7.06
C VAL A 414 -23.56 -3.98 7.01
N ASN A 415 -24.47 -3.70 7.91
CA ASN A 415 -25.81 -4.26 7.89
C ASN A 415 -26.88 -3.18 8.09
N ALA A 416 -28.11 -3.48 7.71
CA ALA A 416 -29.26 -2.64 7.92
C ALA A 416 -30.44 -3.45 8.42
N LYS A 417 -31.28 -2.85 9.26
CA LYS A 417 -32.53 -3.42 9.71
C LYS A 417 -33.61 -2.35 9.87
N ASP A 418 -34.87 -2.74 9.67
CA ASP A 418 -36.06 -1.96 10.04
C ASP A 418 -36.30 -2.11 11.56
N LEU A 419 -36.58 -1.00 12.26
CA LEU A 419 -36.76 -0.95 13.71
C LEU A 419 -38.21 -1.03 14.13
#